data_e532145924f25c6ebc29517ff0de6fdd
#
_entry.id   e532145924f25c6ebc29517ff0de6fdd
#
_cell.length_a   1.000
_cell.length_b   1.000
_cell.length_c   1.000
_cell.angle_alpha   90.00
_cell.angle_beta   90.00
_cell.angle_gamma   90.00
#
_symmetry.space_group_name_H-M   'P 1'
#
loop_
_entity.id
_entity.type
_entity.pdbx_description
1 polymer ?
#
loop_
_entity_poly.entity_id
_entity_poly.type
_entity_poly.pdbx_seq_one_letter_code
_entity_poly.pdbx_strand_id
1 'polypeptide(L)'
;MLETYYIKPGTVDGVRASWIGAGIESYVAWLAEHGYRARTVLRRVPLLVAFGDFARRRGAASVADLPDHVEAFVADRVSAHRRRGMARAEHAKEVRGPIEQMLSVVMPGFEGSGRRHLEDPFASGPLAVPGFFGYLVEERGLRPATILHYRHHLHRFEAYLARIGLDRPEGLSPALLSAFIAERAGSGLGRTTIRDTCGVLRVFLRYVQREGLLPRDLSGAVEWPQTYRLSTIPRSISWEDVANVLGTVDRRTPCGKRDHAILLLLVTYGLRAREVAALALEDIDWERERLAVPERKAGHSTAFPLSTTVGEALVDYLRHGRPPTEDRHVFFRAQAPLRPLGAAAVSSIARRHLLEAGIAVPRPGSHTLRHTAVQRLVDADFSWKTIGDFIGHRSAASTAVYAKVAVEPLRRVALGDGEEVLR
;
A
#
# COMPACT_ATOMS: atom_id res chain seq x y z
N MET A 1 4.63 -33.69 -10.52
CA MET A 1 3.77 -32.49 -10.51
C MET A 1 3.40 -31.98 -11.90
N LEU A 2 4.34 -32.03 -12.89
CA LEU A 2 4.05 -31.58 -14.27
C LEU A 2 2.96 -32.41 -14.94
N GLU A 3 2.87 -33.73 -14.66
CA GLU A 3 1.87 -34.65 -15.19
C GLU A 3 0.42 -34.22 -14.87
N THR A 4 0.22 -33.48 -13.82
CA THR A 4 -1.10 -32.90 -13.45
C THR A 4 -1.58 -31.89 -14.49
N TYR A 5 -0.65 -31.23 -15.17
CA TYR A 5 -0.94 -30.13 -16.10
C TYR A 5 -0.74 -30.48 -17.57
N TYR A 6 0.15 -31.45 -17.87
CA TYR A 6 0.49 -31.83 -19.24
C TYR A 6 0.11 -33.29 -19.51
N ILE A 7 -0.79 -33.49 -20.45
CA ILE A 7 -1.31 -34.82 -20.82
C ILE A 7 -0.27 -35.62 -21.66
N LYS A 8 0.56 -34.90 -22.43
CA LYS A 8 1.56 -35.56 -23.32
C LYS A 8 2.85 -35.85 -22.56
N PRO A 9 3.23 -37.13 -22.36
CA PRO A 9 4.48 -37.49 -21.66
C PRO A 9 5.71 -36.80 -22.22
N GLY A 10 5.85 -36.77 -23.56
CA GLY A 10 7.00 -36.12 -24.20
C GLY A 10 7.15 -34.63 -23.92
N THR A 11 6.07 -33.94 -23.56
CA THR A 11 6.15 -32.53 -23.11
C THR A 11 6.74 -32.45 -21.70
N VAL A 12 6.35 -33.36 -20.82
CA VAL A 12 6.89 -33.46 -19.45
C VAL A 12 8.38 -33.81 -19.52
N ASP A 13 8.73 -34.80 -20.35
CA ASP A 13 10.13 -35.23 -20.55
C ASP A 13 10.98 -34.08 -21.10
N GLY A 14 10.46 -33.33 -22.07
CA GLY A 14 11.13 -32.16 -22.64
C GLY A 14 11.39 -31.06 -21.62
N VAL A 15 10.44 -30.78 -20.71
CA VAL A 15 10.62 -29.80 -19.62
C VAL A 15 11.66 -30.30 -18.62
N ARG A 16 11.63 -31.59 -18.24
CA ARG A 16 12.61 -32.18 -17.31
C ARG A 16 14.01 -32.25 -17.90
N ALA A 17 14.13 -32.53 -19.21
CA ALA A 17 15.40 -32.55 -19.92
C ALA A 17 16.01 -31.15 -20.10
N SER A 18 15.24 -30.09 -19.93
CA SER A 18 15.78 -28.72 -19.88
C SER A 18 16.78 -28.59 -18.72
N TRP A 19 17.91 -27.92 -18.97
CA TRP A 19 18.97 -27.77 -17.97
C TRP A 19 18.50 -27.03 -16.68
N ILE A 20 17.39 -26.27 -16.74
CA ILE A 20 16.70 -25.69 -15.57
C ILE A 20 15.44 -26.44 -15.18
N GLY A 21 15.24 -27.65 -15.70
CA GLY A 21 14.02 -28.44 -15.54
C GLY A 21 13.65 -28.69 -14.08
N ALA A 22 14.64 -29.01 -13.23
CA ALA A 22 14.43 -29.19 -11.80
C ALA A 22 13.90 -27.92 -11.13
N GLY A 23 14.42 -26.76 -11.51
CA GLY A 23 13.93 -25.46 -11.03
C GLY A 23 12.51 -25.15 -11.49
N ILE A 24 12.17 -25.50 -12.74
CA ILE A 24 10.80 -25.36 -13.26
C ILE A 24 9.84 -26.29 -12.49
N GLU A 25 10.23 -27.53 -12.19
CA GLU A 25 9.38 -28.48 -11.46
C GLU A 25 9.12 -28.01 -10.02
N SER A 26 10.14 -27.51 -9.32
CA SER A 26 10.02 -26.88 -8.01
C SER A 26 9.07 -25.66 -8.05
N TYR A 27 9.20 -24.85 -9.08
CA TYR A 27 8.33 -23.70 -9.27
C TYR A 27 6.88 -24.09 -9.57
N VAL A 28 6.64 -25.14 -10.35
CA VAL A 28 5.29 -25.68 -10.61
C VAL A 28 4.66 -26.22 -9.34
N ALA A 29 5.44 -26.91 -8.49
CA ALA A 29 4.97 -27.36 -7.18
C ALA A 29 4.56 -26.16 -6.32
N TRP A 30 5.39 -25.14 -6.26
CA TRP A 30 5.10 -23.89 -5.55
C TRP A 30 3.83 -23.18 -6.09
N LEU A 31 3.64 -23.14 -7.43
CA LEU A 31 2.43 -22.58 -8.03
C LEU A 31 1.17 -23.33 -7.60
N ALA A 32 1.23 -24.66 -7.54
CA ALA A 32 0.11 -25.49 -7.11
C ALA A 32 -0.25 -25.23 -5.65
N GLU A 33 0.74 -25.24 -4.77
CA GLU A 33 0.59 -24.96 -3.33
C GLU A 33 -0.03 -23.57 -3.08
N HIS A 34 0.34 -22.55 -3.89
CA HIS A 34 -0.14 -21.18 -3.76
C HIS A 34 -1.43 -20.90 -4.54
N GLY A 35 -2.14 -21.94 -4.99
CA GLY A 35 -3.47 -21.86 -5.59
C GLY A 35 -3.52 -21.26 -6.99
N TYR A 36 -2.43 -21.36 -7.77
CA TYR A 36 -2.43 -20.90 -9.15
C TYR A 36 -3.21 -21.87 -10.05
N ARG A 37 -4.03 -21.30 -10.96
CA ARG A 37 -4.81 -22.09 -11.92
C ARG A 37 -3.92 -22.78 -12.96
N ALA A 38 -4.33 -23.95 -13.46
CA ALA A 38 -3.63 -24.71 -14.50
C ALA A 38 -3.23 -23.83 -15.71
N ARG A 39 -4.13 -22.94 -16.17
CA ARG A 39 -3.82 -21.99 -17.25
C ARG A 39 -2.58 -21.13 -16.99
N THR A 40 -2.30 -20.81 -15.75
CA THR A 40 -1.10 -20.02 -15.38
C THR A 40 0.15 -20.86 -15.54
N VAL A 41 0.12 -22.12 -15.10
CA VAL A 41 1.23 -23.07 -15.26
C VAL A 41 1.52 -23.28 -16.75
N LEU A 42 0.48 -23.60 -17.55
CA LEU A 42 0.60 -23.85 -18.99
C LEU A 42 1.18 -22.66 -19.76
N ARG A 43 0.94 -21.42 -19.30
CA ARG A 43 1.50 -20.21 -19.92
C ARG A 43 2.94 -19.94 -19.49
N ARG A 44 3.28 -20.23 -18.23
CA ARG A 44 4.58 -19.86 -17.63
C ARG A 44 5.68 -20.87 -17.96
N VAL A 45 5.39 -22.16 -17.93
CA VAL A 45 6.41 -23.21 -18.16
C VAL A 45 7.11 -23.06 -19.52
N PRO A 46 6.42 -22.88 -20.65
CA PRO A 46 7.11 -22.68 -21.94
C PRO A 46 7.98 -21.42 -21.98
N LEU A 47 7.55 -20.36 -21.29
CA LEU A 47 8.35 -19.12 -21.17
C LEU A 47 9.65 -19.38 -20.40
N LEU A 48 9.58 -20.17 -19.31
CA LEU A 48 10.74 -20.48 -18.47
C LEU A 48 11.72 -21.41 -19.20
N VAL A 49 11.23 -22.41 -19.95
CA VAL A 49 12.08 -23.24 -20.81
C VAL A 49 12.83 -22.37 -21.82
N ALA A 50 12.10 -21.49 -22.53
CA ALA A 50 12.71 -20.56 -23.49
C ALA A 50 13.73 -19.61 -22.83
N PHE A 51 13.50 -19.17 -21.60
CA PHE A 51 14.46 -18.38 -20.84
C PHE A 51 15.71 -19.18 -20.48
N GLY A 52 15.56 -20.42 -20.02
CA GLY A 52 16.68 -21.30 -19.75
C GLY A 52 17.56 -21.51 -21.00
N ASP A 53 16.95 -21.84 -22.14
CA ASP A 53 17.67 -22.01 -23.39
C ASP A 53 18.37 -20.74 -23.85
N PHE A 54 17.75 -19.57 -23.65
CA PHE A 54 18.36 -18.28 -23.96
C PHE A 54 19.58 -18.01 -23.10
N ALA A 55 19.48 -18.21 -21.79
CA ALA A 55 20.57 -18.00 -20.84
C ALA A 55 21.75 -18.94 -21.15
N ARG A 56 21.46 -20.22 -21.42
CA ARG A 56 22.49 -21.21 -21.77
C ARG A 56 23.24 -20.84 -23.04
N ARG A 57 22.54 -20.40 -24.10
CA ARG A 57 23.20 -19.92 -25.33
C ARG A 57 24.09 -18.71 -25.12
N ARG A 58 23.88 -17.96 -24.05
CA ARG A 58 24.68 -16.79 -23.65
C ARG A 58 25.74 -17.09 -22.59
N GLY A 59 25.99 -18.36 -22.32
CA GLY A 59 27.08 -18.79 -21.47
C GLY A 59 26.73 -19.06 -20.02
N ALA A 60 25.44 -19.05 -19.65
CA ALA A 60 25.05 -19.45 -18.29
C ALA A 60 25.40 -20.94 -18.07
N ALA A 61 26.22 -21.21 -17.06
CA ALA A 61 26.68 -22.54 -16.68
C ALA A 61 25.88 -23.14 -15.52
N SER A 62 25.35 -22.29 -14.63
CA SER A 62 24.63 -22.67 -13.43
C SER A 62 23.34 -21.84 -13.23
N VAL A 63 22.47 -22.31 -12.34
CA VAL A 63 21.26 -21.57 -11.94
C VAL A 63 21.61 -20.21 -11.32
N ALA A 64 22.79 -20.10 -10.70
CA ALA A 64 23.26 -18.84 -10.10
C ALA A 64 23.52 -17.73 -11.14
N ASP A 65 23.76 -18.09 -12.40
CA ASP A 65 24.03 -17.13 -13.46
C ASP A 65 22.74 -16.57 -14.11
N LEU A 66 21.59 -17.20 -13.84
CA LEU A 66 20.31 -16.83 -14.46
C LEU A 66 19.89 -15.37 -14.23
N PRO A 67 20.08 -14.76 -13.03
CA PRO A 67 19.72 -13.37 -12.80
C PRO A 67 20.30 -12.38 -13.80
N ASP A 68 21.55 -12.58 -14.25
CA ASP A 68 22.25 -11.69 -15.17
C ASP A 68 21.66 -11.69 -16.59
N HIS A 69 20.89 -12.73 -16.92
CA HIS A 69 20.27 -12.89 -18.24
C HIS A 69 18.82 -12.42 -18.31
N VAL A 70 18.19 -12.05 -17.18
CA VAL A 70 16.76 -11.71 -17.12
C VAL A 70 16.43 -10.50 -18.00
N GLU A 71 17.17 -9.39 -17.83
CA GLU A 71 16.89 -8.15 -18.56
C GLU A 71 17.13 -8.31 -20.07
N ALA A 72 18.18 -9.01 -20.45
CA ALA A 72 18.48 -9.29 -21.85
C ALA A 72 17.38 -10.14 -22.50
N PHE A 73 16.88 -11.17 -21.81
CA PHE A 73 15.77 -11.99 -22.31
C PHE A 73 14.46 -11.20 -22.41
N VAL A 74 14.15 -10.37 -21.41
CA VAL A 74 12.96 -9.51 -21.42
C VAL A 74 13.00 -8.55 -22.60
N ALA A 75 14.16 -7.90 -22.85
CA ALA A 75 14.34 -6.99 -23.98
C ALA A 75 14.17 -7.71 -25.32
N ASP A 76 14.77 -8.89 -25.49
CA ASP A 76 14.67 -9.73 -26.68
C ASP A 76 13.20 -10.14 -26.94
N ARG A 77 12.54 -10.66 -25.91
CA ARG A 77 11.15 -11.14 -26.03
C ARG A 77 10.14 -10.03 -26.33
N VAL A 78 10.32 -8.86 -25.73
CA VAL A 78 9.46 -7.69 -25.97
C VAL A 78 9.68 -7.09 -27.35
N SER A 79 10.91 -7.15 -27.88
CA SER A 79 11.21 -6.69 -29.24
C SER A 79 10.66 -7.63 -30.31
N ALA A 80 10.80 -8.96 -30.09
CA ALA A 80 10.37 -9.99 -31.04
C ALA A 80 8.84 -10.17 -31.12
N HIS A 81 8.11 -9.90 -30.04
CA HIS A 81 6.67 -10.15 -29.96
C HIS A 81 5.89 -8.89 -29.55
N ARG A 82 5.63 -8.03 -30.52
CA ARG A 82 4.82 -6.82 -30.29
C ARG A 82 3.34 -7.21 -30.13
N ARG A 83 2.82 -7.18 -28.89
CA ARG A 83 1.38 -7.38 -28.64
C ARG A 83 0.59 -6.12 -28.98
N ARG A 84 -0.39 -6.25 -29.89
CA ARG A 84 -1.34 -5.16 -30.22
C ARG A 84 -2.11 -4.77 -28.95
N GLY A 85 -2.14 -3.47 -28.63
CA GLY A 85 -2.94 -2.91 -27.51
C GLY A 85 -2.29 -2.97 -26.14
N MET A 86 -1.05 -3.51 -25.98
CA MET A 86 -0.35 -3.55 -24.70
C MET A 86 0.84 -2.60 -24.70
N ALA A 87 1.00 -1.82 -23.63
CA ALA A 87 2.18 -0.98 -23.45
C ALA A 87 3.45 -1.83 -23.31
N ARG A 88 4.57 -1.39 -23.89
CA ARG A 88 5.84 -2.11 -23.86
C ARG A 88 6.29 -2.46 -22.42
N ALA A 89 6.09 -1.53 -21.49
CA ALA A 89 6.41 -1.73 -20.08
C ALA A 89 5.55 -2.82 -19.41
N GLU A 90 4.28 -2.92 -19.79
CA GLU A 90 3.36 -3.94 -19.28
C GLU A 90 3.72 -5.33 -19.81
N HIS A 91 4.06 -5.43 -21.11
CA HIS A 91 4.56 -6.67 -21.70
C HIS A 91 5.88 -7.13 -21.03
N ALA A 92 6.83 -6.20 -20.81
CA ALA A 92 8.07 -6.50 -20.09
C ALA A 92 7.80 -7.07 -18.69
N LYS A 93 6.82 -6.52 -17.97
CA LYS A 93 6.41 -7.01 -16.66
C LYS A 93 5.78 -8.40 -16.72
N GLU A 94 4.98 -8.71 -17.76
CA GLU A 94 4.40 -10.04 -17.94
C GLU A 94 5.45 -11.12 -18.24
N VAL A 95 6.52 -10.77 -18.94
CA VAL A 95 7.65 -11.68 -19.23
C VAL A 95 8.55 -11.86 -18.01
N ARG A 96 8.93 -10.76 -17.37
CA ARG A 96 9.83 -10.74 -16.21
C ARG A 96 9.24 -11.45 -15.00
N GLY A 97 7.98 -11.18 -14.66
CA GLY A 97 7.36 -11.63 -13.42
C GLY A 97 7.46 -13.15 -13.17
N PRO A 98 7.12 -14.02 -14.13
CA PRO A 98 7.28 -15.47 -13.99
C PRO A 98 8.72 -15.92 -13.74
N ILE A 99 9.69 -15.29 -14.40
CA ILE A 99 11.11 -15.61 -14.28
C ILE A 99 11.62 -15.27 -12.89
N GLU A 100 11.41 -14.03 -12.45
CA GLU A 100 11.82 -13.59 -11.13
C GLU A 100 11.14 -14.39 -10.01
N GLN A 101 9.87 -14.76 -10.21
CA GLN A 101 9.16 -15.58 -9.24
C GLN A 101 9.74 -17.00 -9.18
N MET A 102 10.12 -17.61 -10.31
CA MET A 102 10.82 -18.89 -10.31
C MET A 102 12.17 -18.76 -9.60
N LEU A 103 12.97 -17.75 -9.95
CA LEU A 103 14.27 -17.51 -9.32
C LEU A 103 14.14 -17.34 -7.80
N SER A 104 13.12 -16.64 -7.32
CA SER A 104 12.86 -16.48 -5.87
C SER A 104 12.48 -17.79 -5.17
N VAL A 105 11.97 -18.77 -5.90
CA VAL A 105 11.65 -20.10 -5.36
C VAL A 105 12.90 -21.00 -5.32
N VAL A 106 13.74 -20.94 -6.37
CA VAL A 106 14.88 -21.86 -6.53
C VAL A 106 16.19 -21.32 -5.98
N MET A 107 16.26 -20.01 -5.70
CA MET A 107 17.46 -19.33 -5.19
C MET A 107 17.11 -18.59 -3.89
N PRO A 108 17.38 -19.18 -2.72
CA PRO A 108 17.20 -18.48 -1.45
C PRO A 108 18.00 -17.16 -1.44
N GLY A 109 17.33 -16.05 -1.13
CA GLY A 109 17.95 -14.72 -1.14
C GLY A 109 17.87 -13.94 -2.46
N PHE A 110 17.31 -14.52 -3.54
CA PHE A 110 17.05 -13.78 -4.76
C PHE A 110 15.87 -12.82 -4.57
N GLU A 111 16.11 -11.51 -4.66
CA GLU A 111 15.11 -10.47 -4.42
C GLU A 111 14.42 -9.92 -5.68
N GLY A 112 14.81 -10.38 -6.86
CA GLY A 112 14.29 -9.90 -8.15
C GLY A 112 14.82 -8.54 -8.59
N SER A 113 14.90 -8.31 -9.89
CA SER A 113 15.38 -7.04 -10.46
C SER A 113 14.40 -5.87 -10.23
N GLY A 114 13.15 -6.15 -9.91
CA GLY A 114 12.12 -5.12 -9.66
C GLY A 114 12.05 -4.64 -8.21
N ARG A 115 12.62 -5.37 -7.28
CA ARG A 115 12.98 -4.91 -5.95
C ARG A 115 14.50 -4.77 -5.90
N ARG A 116 15.06 -3.80 -6.61
CA ARG A 116 16.25 -3.20 -6.07
C ARG A 116 15.86 -2.79 -4.66
N HIS A 117 16.42 -3.42 -3.61
CA HIS A 117 16.65 -2.69 -2.40
C HIS A 117 17.39 -1.45 -2.89
N LEU A 118 16.64 -0.38 -3.06
CA LEU A 118 17.28 0.91 -3.23
C LEU A 118 18.14 0.98 -1.97
N GLU A 119 19.46 0.97 -2.16
CA GLU A 119 20.39 1.25 -1.07
C GLU A 119 19.80 2.41 -0.28
N ASP A 120 19.97 2.41 1.02
CA ASP A 120 19.50 3.55 1.79
C ASP A 120 20.09 4.83 1.16
N PRO A 121 19.26 5.86 0.91
CA PRO A 121 19.78 7.08 0.34
C PRO A 121 20.93 7.61 1.22
N PHE A 122 21.98 8.09 0.59
CA PHE A 122 23.21 8.52 1.25
C PHE A 122 23.97 7.38 1.98
N ALA A 123 23.75 6.11 1.60
CA ALA A 123 24.48 4.99 2.18
C ALA A 123 25.94 4.94 1.67
N SER A 124 26.17 5.36 0.43
CA SER A 124 27.45 5.31 -0.26
C SER A 124 27.71 6.56 -1.10
N GLY A 125 28.92 6.68 -1.64
CA GLY A 125 29.29 7.80 -2.52
C GLY A 125 29.81 9.05 -1.79
N PRO A 126 30.02 10.13 -2.54
CA PRO A 126 30.67 11.37 -2.05
C PRO A 126 29.87 12.08 -0.94
N LEU A 127 28.56 11.92 -0.96
CA LEU A 127 27.63 12.51 0.01
C LEU A 127 27.16 11.47 1.07
N ALA A 128 27.94 10.42 1.29
CA ALA A 128 27.57 9.38 2.22
C ALA A 128 27.34 9.91 3.66
N VAL A 129 26.22 9.49 4.24
CA VAL A 129 25.84 9.78 5.62
C VAL A 129 25.52 8.44 6.30
N PRO A 130 26.56 7.66 6.66
CA PRO A 130 26.38 6.34 7.22
C PRO A 130 25.64 6.41 8.56
N GLY A 131 24.89 5.36 8.88
CA GLY A 131 24.23 5.23 10.18
C GLY A 131 22.90 5.98 10.34
N PHE A 132 22.51 6.86 9.42
CA PHE A 132 21.28 7.66 9.57
C PHE A 132 20.03 6.78 9.76
N PHE A 133 19.88 5.73 8.97
CA PHE A 133 18.72 4.84 9.10
C PHE A 133 18.77 3.96 10.34
N GLY A 134 19.95 3.57 10.80
CA GLY A 134 20.17 2.95 12.11
C GLY A 134 19.72 3.88 13.24
N TYR A 135 20.16 5.13 13.23
CA TYR A 135 19.73 6.17 14.15
C TYR A 135 18.19 6.31 14.22
N LEU A 136 17.50 6.31 13.05
CA LEU A 136 16.05 6.40 13.02
C LEU A 136 15.37 5.20 13.69
N VAL A 137 15.92 4.01 13.55
CA VAL A 137 15.40 2.77 14.14
C VAL A 137 15.76 2.66 15.63
N GLU A 138 17.03 2.77 15.96
CA GLU A 138 17.58 2.42 17.27
C GLU A 138 17.42 3.55 18.29
N GLU A 139 17.76 4.79 17.92
CA GLU A 139 17.67 5.93 18.83
C GLU A 139 16.30 6.60 18.79
N ARG A 140 15.67 6.69 17.62
CA ARG A 140 14.36 7.35 17.45
C ARG A 140 13.17 6.40 17.59
N GLY A 141 13.37 5.09 17.58
CA GLY A 141 12.33 4.08 17.70
C GLY A 141 11.24 4.18 16.61
N LEU A 142 11.60 4.63 15.40
CA LEU A 142 10.62 4.85 14.34
C LEU A 142 10.14 3.53 13.72
N ARG A 143 8.86 3.46 13.42
CA ARG A 143 8.24 2.28 12.80
C ARG A 143 8.70 2.11 11.35
N PRO A 144 8.77 0.86 10.81
CA PRO A 144 9.20 0.58 9.44
C PRO A 144 8.51 1.41 8.36
N ALA A 145 7.21 1.66 8.51
CA ALA A 145 6.46 2.50 7.57
C ALA A 145 6.95 3.97 7.56
N THR A 146 7.40 4.48 8.71
CA THR A 146 7.99 5.83 8.80
C THR A 146 9.38 5.83 8.18
N ILE A 147 10.19 4.80 8.39
CA ILE A 147 11.51 4.66 7.75
C ILE A 147 11.37 4.65 6.23
N LEU A 148 10.40 3.88 5.69
CA LEU A 148 10.12 3.88 4.25
C LEU A 148 9.75 5.28 3.73
N HIS A 149 9.00 6.05 4.51
CA HIS A 149 8.67 7.45 4.18
C HIS A 149 9.93 8.33 4.12
N TYR A 150 10.86 8.19 5.09
CA TYR A 150 12.14 8.89 5.05
C TYR A 150 12.95 8.52 3.81
N ARG A 151 13.11 7.21 3.50
CA ARG A 151 13.79 6.74 2.29
C ARG A 151 13.24 7.39 1.03
N HIS A 152 11.92 7.41 0.89
CA HIS A 152 11.25 7.99 -0.28
C HIS A 152 11.57 9.48 -0.50
N HIS A 153 11.60 10.28 0.56
CA HIS A 153 11.93 11.70 0.46
C HIS A 153 13.43 11.93 0.22
N LEU A 154 14.28 11.18 0.91
CA LEU A 154 15.73 11.35 0.82
C LEU A 154 16.29 10.85 -0.51
N HIS A 155 15.79 9.78 -1.12
CA HIS A 155 16.19 9.40 -2.50
C HIS A 155 15.94 10.52 -3.51
N ARG A 156 14.87 11.28 -3.34
CA ARG A 156 14.60 12.42 -4.22
C ARG A 156 15.57 13.59 -3.99
N PHE A 157 15.96 13.78 -2.76
CA PHE A 157 16.96 14.78 -2.41
C PHE A 157 18.34 14.38 -2.92
N GLU A 158 18.74 13.14 -2.70
CA GLU A 158 19.98 12.57 -3.24
C GLU A 158 20.05 12.69 -4.79
N ALA A 159 18.98 12.28 -5.48
CA ALA A 159 18.88 12.42 -6.94
C ALA A 159 18.95 13.88 -7.41
N TYR A 160 18.40 14.82 -6.65
CA TYR A 160 18.52 16.25 -6.93
C TYR A 160 19.97 16.70 -6.79
N LEU A 161 20.65 16.35 -5.70
CA LEU A 161 22.04 16.72 -5.46
C LEU A 161 22.97 16.13 -6.53
N ALA A 162 22.79 14.87 -6.91
CA ALA A 162 23.53 14.24 -7.98
C ALA A 162 23.34 14.95 -9.33
N ARG A 163 22.11 15.41 -9.64
CA ARG A 163 21.81 16.12 -10.89
C ARG A 163 22.50 17.48 -10.98
N ILE A 164 22.66 18.17 -9.86
CA ILE A 164 23.36 19.47 -9.84
C ILE A 164 24.87 19.31 -9.65
N GLY A 165 25.38 18.08 -9.59
CA GLY A 165 26.80 17.79 -9.46
C GLY A 165 27.41 18.12 -8.09
N LEU A 166 26.58 18.11 -7.03
CA LEU A 166 27.09 18.30 -5.67
C LEU A 166 27.75 17.00 -5.19
N ASP A 167 29.02 17.06 -4.89
CA ASP A 167 29.86 15.93 -4.48
C ASP A 167 30.42 16.04 -3.05
N ARG A 168 30.10 17.13 -2.33
CA ARG A 168 30.59 17.35 -0.96
C ARG A 168 29.49 17.92 -0.06
N PRO A 169 29.36 17.43 1.20
CA PRO A 169 28.38 17.93 2.14
C PRO A 169 28.51 19.43 2.44
N GLU A 170 29.74 19.97 2.43
CA GLU A 170 30.02 21.38 2.71
C GLU A 170 29.44 22.32 1.66
N GLY A 171 29.15 21.83 0.47
CA GLY A 171 28.45 22.57 -0.60
C GLY A 171 26.96 22.77 -0.33
N LEU A 172 26.38 22.10 0.66
CA LEU A 172 25.00 22.35 1.06
C LEU A 172 24.84 23.77 1.61
N SER A 173 23.88 24.49 1.07
CA SER A 173 23.59 25.87 1.46
C SER A 173 22.09 26.10 1.61
N PRO A 174 21.66 27.14 2.37
CA PRO A 174 20.27 27.55 2.46
C PRO A 174 19.61 27.74 1.09
N ALA A 175 20.32 28.39 0.14
CA ALA A 175 19.82 28.65 -1.21
C ALA A 175 19.54 27.33 -1.96
N LEU A 176 20.42 26.33 -1.85
CA LEU A 176 20.27 25.03 -2.49
C LEU A 176 19.07 24.26 -1.90
N LEU A 177 18.91 24.29 -0.58
CA LEU A 177 17.75 23.65 0.11
C LEU A 177 16.45 24.32 -0.33
N SER A 178 16.40 25.65 -0.40
CA SER A 178 15.24 26.39 -0.91
C SER A 178 14.93 26.06 -2.36
N ALA A 179 15.94 25.95 -3.23
CA ALA A 179 15.77 25.58 -4.62
C ALA A 179 15.18 24.17 -4.78
N PHE A 180 15.66 23.19 -3.99
CA PHE A 180 15.07 21.86 -3.97
C PHE A 180 13.59 21.88 -3.56
N ILE A 181 13.25 22.60 -2.48
CA ILE A 181 11.85 22.71 -2.03
C ILE A 181 10.98 23.40 -3.09
N ALA A 182 11.48 24.45 -3.72
CA ALA A 182 10.77 25.15 -4.80
C ALA A 182 10.52 24.21 -6.01
N GLU A 183 11.51 23.43 -6.43
CA GLU A 183 11.34 22.43 -7.49
C GLU A 183 10.28 21.38 -7.11
N ARG A 184 10.31 20.88 -5.87
CA ARG A 184 9.30 19.96 -5.37
C ARG A 184 7.90 20.58 -5.38
N ALA A 185 7.78 21.86 -5.01
CA ALA A 185 6.51 22.57 -5.05
C ALA A 185 6.02 22.78 -6.49
N GLY A 186 6.91 23.11 -7.42
CA GLY A 186 6.61 23.26 -8.85
C GLY A 186 6.18 21.98 -9.55
N SER A 187 6.48 20.80 -8.98
CA SER A 187 6.06 19.51 -9.55
C SER A 187 4.58 19.13 -9.26
N GLY A 188 3.75 20.05 -8.82
CA GLY A 188 2.32 19.84 -8.60
C GLY A 188 1.97 19.07 -7.32
N LEU A 189 2.91 18.93 -6.38
CA LEU A 189 2.68 18.24 -5.11
C LEU A 189 1.83 19.08 -4.16
N GLY A 190 0.98 18.41 -3.40
CA GLY A 190 0.19 19.07 -2.36
C GLY A 190 1.06 19.60 -1.21
N ARG A 191 0.63 20.72 -0.60
CA ARG A 191 1.34 21.40 0.51
C ARG A 191 1.74 20.46 1.66
N THR A 192 0.91 19.46 1.98
CA THR A 192 1.21 18.46 3.01
C THR A 192 2.43 17.63 2.63
N THR A 193 2.55 17.20 1.37
CA THR A 193 3.71 16.43 0.89
C THR A 193 4.99 17.27 0.95
N ILE A 194 4.91 18.55 0.61
CA ILE A 194 6.06 19.46 0.73
C ILE A 194 6.45 19.63 2.20
N ARG A 195 5.48 19.83 3.08
CA ARG A 195 5.71 19.90 4.53
C ARG A 195 6.40 18.62 5.05
N ASP A 196 5.96 17.45 4.62
CA ASP A 196 6.57 16.18 5.00
C ASP A 196 8.03 16.09 4.49
N THR A 197 8.29 16.55 3.26
CA THR A 197 9.65 16.68 2.72
C THR A 197 10.52 17.58 3.61
N CYS A 198 10.02 18.76 3.97
CA CYS A 198 10.74 19.67 4.88
C CYS A 198 11.03 19.01 6.23
N GLY A 199 10.04 18.30 6.80
CA GLY A 199 10.19 17.58 8.07
C GLY A 199 11.30 16.52 8.01
N VAL A 200 11.32 15.73 6.96
CA VAL A 200 12.37 14.72 6.73
C VAL A 200 13.74 15.36 6.58
N LEU A 201 13.86 16.40 5.75
CA LEU A 201 15.13 17.13 5.55
C LEU A 201 15.66 17.72 6.84
N ARG A 202 14.79 18.35 7.66
CA ARG A 202 15.24 18.93 8.94
C ARG A 202 15.81 17.89 9.88
N VAL A 203 15.22 16.71 9.96
CA VAL A 203 15.75 15.61 10.78
C VAL A 203 17.08 15.11 10.21
N PHE A 204 17.16 14.94 8.90
CA PHE A 204 18.37 14.50 8.21
C PHE A 204 19.52 15.49 8.42
N LEU A 205 19.31 16.78 8.18
CA LEU A 205 20.34 17.83 8.31
C LEU A 205 20.86 17.95 9.76
N ARG A 206 19.99 17.80 10.77
CA ARG A 206 20.43 17.76 12.18
C ARG A 206 21.32 16.57 12.47
N TYR A 207 21.00 15.41 11.90
CA TYR A 207 21.85 14.23 12.03
C TYR A 207 23.21 14.46 11.36
N VAL A 208 23.22 14.94 10.12
CA VAL A 208 24.45 15.25 9.36
C VAL A 208 25.34 16.22 10.13
N GLN A 209 24.78 17.25 10.75
CA GLN A 209 25.52 18.20 11.61
C GLN A 209 26.01 17.52 12.91
N ARG A 210 25.18 16.71 13.56
CA ARG A 210 25.57 15.94 14.76
C ARG A 210 26.78 15.05 14.52
N GLU A 211 26.83 14.40 13.36
CA GLU A 211 27.96 13.55 12.96
C GLU A 211 29.20 14.35 12.45
N GLY A 212 29.16 15.67 12.52
CA GLY A 212 30.26 16.53 12.14
C GLY A 212 30.50 16.66 10.61
N LEU A 213 29.58 16.14 9.79
CA LEU A 213 29.67 16.23 8.32
C LEU A 213 29.25 17.61 7.80
N LEU A 214 28.64 18.43 8.63
CA LEU A 214 28.34 19.84 8.34
C LEU A 214 28.85 20.72 9.47
N PRO A 215 29.49 21.86 9.16
CA PRO A 215 30.04 22.77 10.17
C PRO A 215 28.95 23.52 10.96
N ARG A 216 27.71 23.57 10.46
CA ARG A 216 26.59 24.25 11.08
C ARG A 216 25.27 23.55 10.80
N ASP A 217 24.28 23.74 11.68
CA ASP A 217 22.94 23.23 11.47
C ASP A 217 22.20 24.04 10.40
N LEU A 218 21.92 23.38 9.27
CA LEU A 218 21.12 23.92 8.18
C LEU A 218 19.63 23.59 8.29
N SER A 219 19.21 22.86 9.32
CA SER A 219 17.80 22.45 9.44
C SER A 219 16.87 23.65 9.58
N GLY A 220 17.32 24.76 10.21
CA GLY A 220 16.56 26.00 10.33
C GLY A 220 16.28 26.69 8.99
N ALA A 221 17.16 26.50 7.99
CA ALA A 221 16.98 27.08 6.65
C ALA A 221 15.91 26.38 5.80
N VAL A 222 15.43 25.20 6.22
CA VAL A 222 14.34 24.50 5.53
C VAL A 222 13.02 25.08 6.03
N GLU A 223 12.44 26.01 5.27
CA GLU A 223 11.17 26.64 5.61
C GLU A 223 9.97 25.70 5.38
N TRP A 224 8.98 25.84 6.27
CA TRP A 224 7.74 25.10 6.18
C TRP A 224 6.76 25.82 5.25
N PRO A 225 6.08 25.14 4.32
CA PRO A 225 4.99 25.74 3.61
C PRO A 225 3.86 26.08 4.59
N GLN A 226 3.28 27.25 4.46
CA GLN A 226 2.10 27.62 5.25
C GLN A 226 0.97 26.62 5.02
N THR A 227 0.63 25.90 6.07
CA THR A 227 -0.49 24.94 6.07
C THR A 227 -1.46 25.35 7.17
N TYR A 228 -2.65 25.74 6.76
CA TYR A 228 -3.68 26.05 7.75
C TYR A 228 -4.28 24.73 8.26
N ARG A 229 -4.21 24.57 9.57
CA ARG A 229 -4.91 23.47 10.26
C ARG A 229 -6.39 23.61 9.94
N LEU A 230 -7.04 22.52 9.55
CA LEU A 230 -8.46 22.54 9.18
C LEU A 230 -8.80 23.25 7.84
N SER A 231 -7.86 23.45 6.92
CA SER A 231 -8.15 24.03 5.59
C SER A 231 -8.99 23.11 4.68
N THR A 232 -9.06 21.82 4.99
CA THR A 232 -9.83 20.85 4.20
C THR A 232 -11.09 20.43 4.95
N ILE A 233 -12.20 20.36 4.22
CA ILE A 233 -13.45 19.77 4.72
C ILE A 233 -13.32 18.24 4.64
N PRO A 234 -13.78 17.47 5.64
CA PRO A 234 -13.87 16.01 5.56
C PRO A 234 -14.68 15.58 4.33
N ARG A 235 -14.23 14.51 3.67
CA ARG A 235 -14.81 14.04 2.42
C ARG A 235 -15.78 12.90 2.69
N SER A 236 -16.87 13.22 3.38
CA SER A 236 -18.01 12.31 3.53
C SER A 236 -18.90 12.32 2.29
N ILE A 237 -19.59 11.23 2.08
CA ILE A 237 -20.66 11.09 1.09
C ILE A 237 -21.99 10.93 1.81
N SER A 238 -23.10 11.10 1.11
CA SER A 238 -24.42 10.90 1.66
C SER A 238 -24.68 9.42 2.00
N TRP A 239 -25.69 9.16 2.84
CA TRP A 239 -26.06 7.78 3.16
C TRP A 239 -26.72 7.07 1.96
N GLU A 240 -27.36 7.82 1.09
CA GLU A 240 -27.87 7.35 -0.20
C GLU A 240 -26.72 6.90 -1.12
N ASP A 241 -25.64 7.69 -1.17
CA ASP A 241 -24.44 7.30 -1.91
C ASP A 241 -23.82 6.03 -1.35
N VAL A 242 -23.85 5.84 -0.03
CA VAL A 242 -23.38 4.57 0.60
C VAL A 242 -24.23 3.40 0.10
N ALA A 243 -25.54 3.55 0.05
CA ALA A 243 -26.44 2.49 -0.47
C ALA A 243 -26.13 2.19 -1.95
N ASN A 244 -25.88 3.22 -2.75
CA ASN A 244 -25.48 3.07 -4.16
C ASN A 244 -24.13 2.34 -4.26
N VAL A 245 -23.13 2.69 -3.45
CA VAL A 245 -21.83 2.00 -3.43
C VAL A 245 -21.98 0.52 -3.07
N LEU A 246 -22.77 0.20 -2.04
CA LEU A 246 -23.05 -1.19 -1.67
C LEU A 246 -23.82 -1.94 -2.76
N GLY A 247 -24.67 -1.25 -3.51
CA GLY A 247 -25.43 -1.77 -4.65
C GLY A 247 -24.58 -2.14 -5.87
N THR A 248 -23.36 -1.58 -6.02
CA THR A 248 -22.44 -1.98 -7.12
C THR A 248 -21.83 -3.36 -6.92
N VAL A 249 -21.97 -3.96 -5.73
CA VAL A 249 -21.27 -5.19 -5.37
C VAL A 249 -22.07 -6.43 -5.82
N ASP A 250 -21.54 -7.19 -6.77
CA ASP A 250 -22.12 -8.48 -7.16
C ASP A 250 -21.80 -9.58 -6.12
N ARG A 251 -22.68 -9.72 -5.14
CA ARG A 251 -22.56 -10.69 -4.04
C ARG A 251 -22.68 -12.17 -4.45
N ARG A 252 -22.96 -12.47 -5.71
CA ARG A 252 -22.96 -13.85 -6.23
C ARG A 252 -21.55 -14.41 -6.36
N THR A 253 -20.55 -13.55 -6.38
CA THR A 253 -19.14 -13.94 -6.52
C THR A 253 -18.38 -13.95 -5.18
N PRO A 254 -17.38 -14.82 -5.01
CA PRO A 254 -16.49 -14.79 -3.85
C PRO A 254 -15.84 -13.42 -3.59
N CYS A 255 -15.42 -12.73 -4.67
CA CYS A 255 -14.87 -11.39 -4.59
C CYS A 255 -15.90 -10.37 -4.08
N GLY A 256 -17.13 -10.44 -4.60
CA GLY A 256 -18.18 -9.52 -4.19
C GLY A 256 -18.60 -9.72 -2.74
N LYS A 257 -18.70 -10.97 -2.26
CA LYS A 257 -18.96 -11.26 -0.84
C LYS A 257 -17.89 -10.64 0.06
N ARG A 258 -16.62 -10.82 -0.29
CA ARG A 258 -15.48 -10.17 0.38
C ARG A 258 -15.60 -8.66 0.39
N ASP A 259 -15.80 -8.07 -0.79
CA ASP A 259 -15.80 -6.63 -0.96
C ASP A 259 -16.99 -5.98 -0.22
N HIS A 260 -18.15 -6.64 -0.22
CA HIS A 260 -19.32 -6.21 0.55
C HIS A 260 -19.05 -6.17 2.06
N ALA A 261 -18.46 -7.23 2.63
CA ALA A 261 -18.08 -7.27 4.04
C ALA A 261 -17.04 -6.18 4.39
N ILE A 262 -16.05 -5.96 3.53
CA ILE A 262 -15.04 -4.89 3.69
C ILE A 262 -15.70 -3.51 3.70
N LEU A 263 -16.59 -3.23 2.75
CA LEU A 263 -17.26 -1.93 2.65
C LEU A 263 -18.15 -1.67 3.87
N LEU A 264 -18.87 -2.68 4.34
CA LEU A 264 -19.68 -2.58 5.56
C LEU A 264 -18.83 -2.29 6.80
N LEU A 265 -17.69 -2.97 6.98
CA LEU A 265 -16.77 -2.69 8.08
C LEU A 265 -16.25 -1.25 8.06
N LEU A 266 -15.91 -0.74 6.86
CA LEU A 266 -15.40 0.61 6.68
C LEU A 266 -16.47 1.68 7.01
N VAL A 267 -17.72 1.47 6.60
CA VAL A 267 -18.78 2.48 6.75
C VAL A 267 -19.51 2.38 8.08
N THR A 268 -19.63 1.17 8.66
CA THR A 268 -20.33 0.98 9.95
C THR A 268 -19.44 1.39 11.12
N TYR A 269 -18.19 0.90 11.15
CA TYR A 269 -17.28 1.15 12.28
C TYR A 269 -16.21 2.18 12.00
N GLY A 270 -16.17 2.73 10.79
CA GLY A 270 -15.15 3.68 10.41
C GLY A 270 -13.73 3.13 10.52
N LEU A 271 -13.52 1.83 10.32
CA LEU A 271 -12.21 1.18 10.45
C LEU A 271 -11.22 1.75 9.43
N ARG A 272 -9.94 1.76 9.79
CA ARG A 272 -8.87 2.07 8.83
C ARG A 272 -8.62 0.86 7.93
N ALA A 273 -8.22 1.10 6.68
CA ALA A 273 -7.90 0.00 5.75
C ALA A 273 -6.93 -1.03 6.32
N ARG A 274 -5.95 -0.60 7.14
CA ARG A 274 -5.01 -1.51 7.80
C ARG A 274 -5.66 -2.33 8.91
N GLU A 275 -6.65 -1.77 9.62
CA GLU A 275 -7.39 -2.46 10.67
C GLU A 275 -8.25 -3.56 10.05
N VAL A 276 -8.93 -3.27 8.93
CA VAL A 276 -9.68 -4.28 8.16
C VAL A 276 -8.75 -5.35 7.57
N ALA A 277 -7.60 -4.96 7.04
CA ALA A 277 -6.64 -5.90 6.45
C ALA A 277 -6.01 -6.85 7.48
N ALA A 278 -5.83 -6.39 8.71
CA ALA A 278 -5.23 -7.16 9.80
C ALA A 278 -6.24 -8.00 10.60
N LEU A 279 -7.54 -7.88 10.29
CA LEU A 279 -8.59 -8.59 11.04
C LEU A 279 -8.39 -10.10 10.93
N ALA A 280 -8.36 -10.77 12.08
CA ALA A 280 -8.22 -12.21 12.22
C ALA A 280 -9.54 -12.86 12.67
N LEU A 281 -9.66 -14.17 12.52
CA LEU A 281 -10.86 -14.91 12.90
C LEU A 281 -11.13 -14.82 14.41
N GLU A 282 -10.09 -14.73 15.21
CA GLU A 282 -10.14 -14.58 16.67
C GLU A 282 -10.68 -13.23 17.12
N ASP A 283 -10.63 -12.22 16.25
CA ASP A 283 -11.14 -10.88 16.55
C ASP A 283 -12.69 -10.82 16.50
N ILE A 284 -13.35 -11.88 16.02
CA ILE A 284 -14.79 -11.96 15.89
C ILE A 284 -15.34 -12.95 16.94
N ASP A 285 -15.89 -12.43 18.03
CA ASP A 285 -16.58 -13.20 19.05
C ASP A 285 -18.07 -13.33 18.68
N TRP A 286 -18.40 -14.46 18.06
CA TRP A 286 -19.76 -14.74 17.59
C TRP A 286 -20.76 -14.98 18.73
N GLU A 287 -20.31 -15.52 19.86
CA GLU A 287 -21.17 -15.81 21.02
C GLU A 287 -21.55 -14.52 21.74
N ARG A 288 -20.61 -13.60 21.89
CA ARG A 288 -20.82 -12.30 22.53
C ARG A 288 -21.20 -11.18 21.58
N GLU A 289 -21.34 -11.49 20.29
CA GLU A 289 -21.62 -10.52 19.23
C GLU A 289 -20.68 -9.32 19.30
N ARG A 290 -19.36 -9.57 19.30
CA ARG A 290 -18.33 -8.54 19.42
C ARG A 290 -17.29 -8.65 18.31
N LEU A 291 -16.85 -7.48 17.83
CA LEU A 291 -15.74 -7.32 16.92
C LEU A 291 -14.62 -6.60 17.65
N ALA A 292 -13.53 -7.28 17.93
CA ALA A 292 -12.32 -6.69 18.48
C ALA A 292 -11.46 -6.10 17.35
N VAL A 293 -10.86 -4.95 17.59
CA VAL A 293 -9.85 -4.36 16.69
C VAL A 293 -8.60 -4.12 17.51
N PRO A 294 -7.68 -5.10 17.50
CA PRO A 294 -6.43 -5.00 18.24
C PRO A 294 -5.50 -3.95 17.60
N GLU A 295 -4.53 -3.50 18.36
CA GLU A 295 -3.43 -2.63 17.91
C GLU A 295 -3.85 -1.41 17.06
N ARG A 296 -4.90 -0.74 17.42
CA ARG A 296 -5.20 0.58 16.82
C ARG A 296 -4.00 1.51 17.03
N LYS A 297 -3.86 2.48 16.13
CA LYS A 297 -2.75 3.44 16.17
C LYS A 297 -2.68 4.06 17.58
N ALA A 298 -1.79 3.58 18.44
CA ALA A 298 -1.48 3.98 19.80
C ALA A 298 -1.48 2.84 20.84
N GLY A 299 -1.59 1.58 20.40
CA GLY A 299 -1.58 0.42 21.30
C GLY A 299 -2.91 0.21 22.05
N HIS A 300 -4.00 0.87 21.65
CA HIS A 300 -5.32 0.63 22.22
C HIS A 300 -6.07 -0.42 21.39
N SER A 301 -6.71 -1.36 22.03
CA SER A 301 -7.72 -2.23 21.43
C SER A 301 -9.11 -1.59 21.62
N THR A 302 -9.99 -1.81 20.68
CA THR A 302 -11.41 -1.39 20.79
C THR A 302 -12.28 -2.57 20.43
N ALA A 303 -13.31 -2.83 21.23
CA ALA A 303 -14.34 -3.81 20.90
C ALA A 303 -15.62 -3.06 20.49
N PHE A 304 -16.21 -3.49 19.39
CA PHE A 304 -17.48 -2.98 18.89
C PHE A 304 -18.56 -4.05 19.04
N PRO A 305 -19.83 -3.69 19.25
CA PRO A 305 -20.91 -4.63 19.06
C PRO A 305 -20.94 -5.05 17.57
N LEU A 306 -21.05 -6.35 17.31
CA LEU A 306 -21.16 -6.88 15.96
C LEU A 306 -22.61 -6.70 15.48
N SER A 307 -22.85 -5.76 14.57
CA SER A 307 -24.18 -5.58 14.00
C SER A 307 -24.56 -6.77 13.14
N THR A 308 -25.84 -7.13 13.14
CA THR A 308 -26.40 -8.25 12.35
C THR A 308 -25.98 -8.16 10.88
N THR A 309 -26.13 -6.99 10.24
CA THR A 309 -25.78 -6.79 8.84
C THR A 309 -24.29 -7.07 8.54
N VAL A 310 -23.38 -6.63 9.43
CA VAL A 310 -21.95 -6.91 9.29
C VAL A 310 -21.65 -8.38 9.56
N GLY A 311 -22.25 -8.94 10.59
CA GLY A 311 -22.13 -10.36 10.95
C GLY A 311 -22.53 -11.29 9.81
N GLU A 312 -23.70 -11.07 9.23
CA GLU A 312 -24.20 -11.82 8.08
C GLU A 312 -23.28 -11.72 6.86
N ALA A 313 -22.76 -10.52 6.55
CA ALA A 313 -21.84 -10.33 5.44
C ALA A 313 -20.50 -11.04 5.68
N LEU A 314 -20.00 -11.04 6.92
CA LEU A 314 -18.81 -11.78 7.30
C LEU A 314 -19.03 -13.29 7.17
N VAL A 315 -20.15 -13.82 7.69
CA VAL A 315 -20.51 -15.25 7.57
C VAL A 315 -20.63 -15.67 6.11
N ASP A 316 -21.32 -14.87 5.27
CA ASP A 316 -21.46 -15.16 3.84
C ASP A 316 -20.10 -15.23 3.13
N TYR A 317 -19.20 -14.30 3.43
CA TYR A 317 -17.85 -14.35 2.89
C TYR A 317 -17.04 -15.54 3.44
N LEU A 318 -17.04 -15.76 4.73
CA LEU A 318 -16.28 -16.85 5.36
C LEU A 318 -16.68 -18.22 4.83
N ARG A 319 -17.98 -18.44 4.62
CA ARG A 319 -18.52 -19.73 4.15
C ARG A 319 -18.37 -19.91 2.63
N HIS A 320 -18.52 -18.85 1.84
CA HIS A 320 -18.70 -18.97 0.39
C HIS A 320 -17.70 -18.15 -0.44
N GLY A 321 -16.78 -17.41 0.19
CA GLY A 321 -15.87 -16.54 -0.52
C GLY A 321 -14.41 -16.61 -0.08
N ARG A 322 -14.16 -16.97 1.18
CA ARG A 322 -12.81 -17.09 1.73
C ARG A 322 -12.15 -18.37 1.19
N PRO A 323 -10.92 -18.30 0.66
CA PRO A 323 -10.21 -19.50 0.23
C PRO A 323 -9.86 -20.38 1.43
N PRO A 324 -9.79 -21.72 1.24
CA PRO A 324 -9.31 -22.64 2.27
C PRO A 324 -7.82 -22.35 2.55
N THR A 325 -7.49 -22.11 3.82
CA THR A 325 -6.13 -21.79 4.28
C THR A 325 -6.03 -21.93 5.78
N GLU A 326 -4.84 -22.29 6.27
CA GLU A 326 -4.50 -22.30 7.71
C GLU A 326 -4.27 -20.89 8.28
N ASP A 327 -4.02 -19.91 7.43
CA ASP A 327 -3.82 -18.51 7.83
C ASP A 327 -5.13 -17.96 8.45
N ARG A 328 -4.99 -17.31 9.58
CA ARG A 328 -6.12 -16.86 10.41
C ARG A 328 -6.69 -15.51 10.01
N HIS A 329 -6.08 -14.77 9.07
CA HIS A 329 -6.67 -13.52 8.58
C HIS A 329 -8.05 -13.75 7.97
N VAL A 330 -8.93 -12.76 8.12
CA VAL A 330 -10.28 -12.83 7.55
C VAL A 330 -10.24 -12.67 6.04
N PHE A 331 -9.55 -11.64 5.53
CA PHE A 331 -9.65 -11.22 4.12
C PHE A 331 -8.43 -11.59 3.28
N PHE A 332 -8.70 -12.27 2.17
CA PHE A 332 -7.68 -12.77 1.23
C PHE A 332 -7.82 -12.17 -0.16
N ARG A 333 -6.72 -12.22 -0.90
CA ARG A 333 -6.74 -11.99 -2.35
C ARG A 333 -7.56 -13.07 -3.04
N ALA A 334 -8.34 -12.68 -4.05
CA ALA A 334 -9.11 -13.62 -4.85
C ALA A 334 -8.28 -14.26 -5.98
N GLN A 335 -7.09 -13.76 -6.21
CA GLN A 335 -6.15 -14.27 -7.22
C GLN A 335 -4.85 -14.69 -6.56
N ALA A 336 -4.30 -15.77 -7.04
CA ALA A 336 -3.02 -16.30 -6.59
C ALA A 336 -1.87 -15.26 -6.73
N PRO A 337 -0.89 -15.25 -5.83
CA PRO A 337 -0.82 -16.11 -4.65
C PRO A 337 -1.93 -15.75 -3.65
N LEU A 338 -2.61 -16.77 -3.12
CA LEU A 338 -3.63 -16.61 -2.09
C LEU A 338 -2.95 -16.20 -0.78
N ARG A 339 -3.03 -14.94 -0.44
CA ARG A 339 -2.46 -14.36 0.77
C ARG A 339 -3.35 -13.28 1.33
N PRO A 340 -3.23 -12.93 2.61
CA PRO A 340 -4.01 -11.86 3.22
C PRO A 340 -3.96 -10.56 2.43
N LEU A 341 -5.07 -9.81 2.45
CA LEU A 341 -5.12 -8.48 1.84
C LEU A 341 -4.27 -7.50 2.63
N GLY A 342 -3.50 -6.68 1.92
CA GLY A 342 -2.88 -5.50 2.53
C GLY A 342 -3.81 -4.28 2.54
N ALA A 343 -3.48 -3.29 3.37
CA ALA A 343 -4.24 -2.04 3.50
C ALA A 343 -4.47 -1.30 2.17
N ALA A 344 -3.48 -1.32 1.27
CA ALA A 344 -3.61 -0.71 -0.06
C ALA A 344 -4.69 -1.40 -0.91
N ALA A 345 -4.80 -2.74 -0.83
CA ALA A 345 -5.83 -3.49 -1.54
C ALA A 345 -7.23 -3.17 -1.00
N VAL A 346 -7.41 -3.09 0.32
CA VAL A 346 -8.67 -2.66 0.96
C VAL A 346 -9.07 -1.26 0.48
N SER A 347 -8.13 -0.31 0.43
CA SER A 347 -8.42 1.05 -0.07
C SER A 347 -8.73 1.06 -1.56
N SER A 348 -8.09 0.20 -2.36
CA SER A 348 -8.37 0.07 -3.80
C SER A 348 -9.74 -0.55 -4.07
N ILE A 349 -10.20 -1.49 -3.24
CA ILE A 349 -11.55 -2.05 -3.30
C ILE A 349 -12.58 -0.93 -3.06
N ALA A 350 -12.45 -0.18 -1.97
CA ALA A 350 -13.32 0.94 -1.67
C ALA A 350 -13.32 1.98 -2.80
N ARG A 351 -12.12 2.32 -3.34
CA ARG A 351 -12.00 3.24 -4.47
C ARG A 351 -12.74 2.75 -5.70
N ARG A 352 -12.61 1.49 -6.04
CA ARG A 352 -13.28 0.91 -7.21
C ARG A 352 -14.79 1.05 -7.11
N HIS A 353 -15.39 0.62 -6.00
CA HIS A 353 -16.84 0.68 -5.82
C HIS A 353 -17.39 2.11 -5.73
N LEU A 354 -16.64 3.06 -5.15
CA LEU A 354 -16.98 4.47 -5.19
C LEU A 354 -17.04 5.01 -6.62
N LEU A 355 -16.07 4.65 -7.47
CA LEU A 355 -16.05 5.05 -8.88
C LEU A 355 -17.15 4.36 -9.71
N GLU A 356 -17.41 3.07 -9.46
CA GLU A 356 -18.48 2.31 -10.11
C GLU A 356 -19.87 2.87 -9.77
N ALA A 357 -20.05 3.40 -8.56
CA ALA A 357 -21.25 4.11 -8.13
C ALA A 357 -21.33 5.56 -8.67
N GLY A 358 -20.36 6.03 -9.45
CA GLY A 358 -20.32 7.39 -9.97
C GLY A 358 -20.03 8.48 -8.95
N ILE A 359 -19.49 8.11 -7.76
CA ILE A 359 -19.24 9.08 -6.68
C ILE A 359 -18.00 9.93 -6.98
N ALA A 360 -18.23 11.22 -7.24
CA ALA A 360 -17.20 12.19 -7.54
C ALA A 360 -16.62 12.82 -6.27
N VAL A 361 -15.57 12.22 -5.71
CA VAL A 361 -14.80 12.78 -4.60
C VAL A 361 -13.31 12.90 -4.97
N PRO A 362 -12.59 13.92 -4.51
CA PRO A 362 -11.21 14.22 -4.96
C PRO A 362 -10.20 13.07 -4.73
N ARG A 363 -10.41 12.21 -3.76
CA ARG A 363 -9.54 11.05 -3.46
C ARG A 363 -10.40 9.90 -2.94
N PRO A 364 -11.11 9.18 -3.84
CA PRO A 364 -11.97 8.09 -3.42
C PRO A 364 -11.15 6.96 -2.79
N GLY A 365 -11.68 6.33 -1.76
CA GLY A 365 -11.04 5.21 -1.07
C GLY A 365 -11.60 4.96 0.33
N SER A 366 -10.94 4.11 1.10
CA SER A 366 -11.37 3.72 2.45
C SER A 366 -11.55 4.90 3.41
N HIS A 367 -10.75 5.96 3.24
CA HIS A 367 -10.90 7.18 4.07
C HIS A 367 -12.21 7.94 3.81
N THR A 368 -12.75 7.90 2.59
CA THR A 368 -14.06 8.48 2.28
C THR A 368 -15.14 7.81 3.11
N LEU A 369 -15.21 6.47 3.11
CA LEU A 369 -16.18 5.72 3.89
C LEU A 369 -15.99 5.91 5.39
N ARG A 370 -14.75 5.98 5.85
CA ARG A 370 -14.47 6.30 7.27
C ARG A 370 -14.94 7.73 7.63
N HIS A 371 -14.72 8.72 6.77
CA HIS A 371 -15.24 10.08 7.00
C HIS A 371 -16.76 10.09 7.05
N THR A 372 -17.42 9.28 6.21
CA THR A 372 -18.88 9.12 6.20
C THR A 372 -19.38 8.49 7.51
N ALA A 373 -18.70 7.46 8.03
CA ALA A 373 -19.04 6.88 9.34
C ALA A 373 -18.93 7.91 10.47
N VAL A 374 -17.89 8.73 10.44
CA VAL A 374 -17.72 9.82 11.45
C VAL A 374 -18.79 10.88 11.29
N GLN A 375 -19.08 11.31 10.05
CA GLN A 375 -20.13 12.29 9.79
C GLN A 375 -21.48 11.85 10.35
N ARG A 376 -21.83 10.58 10.17
CA ARG A 376 -23.06 10.00 10.74
C ARG A 376 -23.13 10.13 12.25
N LEU A 377 -22.00 9.95 12.95
CA LEU A 377 -21.96 10.12 14.41
C LEU A 377 -22.10 11.60 14.81
N VAL A 378 -21.55 12.50 14.00
CA VAL A 378 -21.73 13.95 14.18
C VAL A 378 -23.17 14.36 13.97
N ASP A 379 -23.81 13.85 12.90
CA ASP A 379 -25.21 14.14 12.57
C ASP A 379 -26.19 13.56 13.62
N ALA A 380 -25.78 12.49 14.30
CA ALA A 380 -26.50 11.91 15.43
C ALA A 380 -26.18 12.58 16.79
N ASP A 381 -25.47 13.71 16.76
CA ASP A 381 -25.16 14.58 17.91
C ASP A 381 -24.35 13.90 19.05
N PHE A 382 -23.52 12.88 18.67
CA PHE A 382 -22.58 12.30 19.62
C PHE A 382 -21.45 13.26 20.01
N SER A 383 -21.02 13.21 21.27
CA SER A 383 -19.92 14.05 21.74
C SER A 383 -18.61 13.78 20.99
N TRP A 384 -17.79 14.83 20.80
CA TRP A 384 -16.48 14.71 20.13
C TRP A 384 -15.57 13.68 20.81
N LYS A 385 -15.69 13.53 22.13
CA LYS A 385 -14.98 12.51 22.89
C LYS A 385 -15.43 11.11 22.47
N THR A 386 -16.73 10.87 22.50
CA THR A 386 -17.33 9.58 22.10
C THR A 386 -16.94 9.22 20.67
N ILE A 387 -17.03 10.17 19.75
CA ILE A 387 -16.61 9.97 18.35
C ILE A 387 -15.12 9.64 18.28
N GLY A 388 -14.27 10.39 19.00
CA GLY A 388 -12.83 10.17 19.05
C GLY A 388 -12.48 8.77 19.56
N ASP A 389 -13.12 8.33 20.64
CA ASP A 389 -12.93 7.01 21.25
C ASP A 389 -13.39 5.90 20.26
N PHE A 390 -14.58 6.07 19.65
CA PHE A 390 -15.12 5.12 18.67
C PHE A 390 -14.18 4.90 17.50
N ILE A 391 -13.65 5.97 16.88
CA ILE A 391 -12.76 5.85 15.71
C ILE A 391 -11.28 5.70 16.07
N GLY A 392 -10.93 5.70 17.37
CA GLY A 392 -9.56 5.59 17.86
C GLY A 392 -8.67 6.75 17.44
N HIS A 393 -9.12 7.99 17.67
CA HIS A 393 -8.29 9.18 17.54
C HIS A 393 -7.50 9.42 18.83
N ARG A 394 -6.22 9.72 18.70
CA ARG A 394 -5.33 10.07 19.83
C ARG A 394 -5.56 11.49 20.38
N SER A 395 -6.07 12.36 19.56
CA SER A 395 -6.17 13.79 19.85
C SER A 395 -7.55 14.29 19.46
N ALA A 396 -8.20 14.99 20.37
CA ALA A 396 -9.44 15.72 20.12
C ALA A 396 -9.34 16.61 18.86
N ALA A 397 -8.14 17.16 18.60
CA ALA A 397 -7.86 17.93 17.40
C ALA A 397 -8.04 17.15 16.08
N SER A 398 -7.91 15.82 16.09
CA SER A 398 -8.17 14.99 14.92
C SER A 398 -9.67 14.82 14.65
N THR A 399 -10.49 14.92 15.70
CA THR A 399 -11.95 14.87 15.61
C THR A 399 -12.54 16.24 15.34
N ALA A 400 -11.91 17.32 15.83
CA ALA A 400 -12.35 18.69 15.64
C ALA A 400 -12.43 19.14 14.15
N VAL A 401 -11.78 18.42 13.24
CA VAL A 401 -11.92 18.65 11.79
C VAL A 401 -13.38 18.51 11.35
N TYR A 402 -14.16 17.66 12.01
CA TYR A 402 -15.55 17.41 11.66
C TYR A 402 -16.52 18.45 12.23
N ALA A 403 -16.09 19.27 13.18
CA ALA A 403 -16.91 20.40 13.68
C ALA A 403 -17.31 21.36 12.55
N LYS A 404 -16.52 21.43 11.48
CA LYS A 404 -16.82 22.28 10.32
C LYS A 404 -18.01 21.84 9.48
N VAL A 405 -18.39 20.57 9.57
CA VAL A 405 -19.50 19.99 8.81
C VAL A 405 -20.73 19.75 9.66
N ALA A 406 -20.65 20.09 10.95
CA ALA A 406 -21.79 20.13 11.86
C ALA A 406 -22.62 21.41 11.61
N VAL A 407 -23.25 21.50 10.43
CA VAL A 407 -23.94 22.71 9.99
C VAL A 407 -25.17 23.02 10.86
N GLU A 408 -25.95 22.00 11.25
CA GLU A 408 -27.15 22.20 12.07
C GLU A 408 -26.85 22.68 13.50
N PRO A 409 -25.89 22.11 14.24
CA PRO A 409 -25.46 22.71 15.51
C PRO A 409 -24.92 24.12 15.35
N LEU A 410 -24.14 24.42 14.29
CA LEU A 410 -23.65 25.78 14.02
C LEU A 410 -24.79 26.73 13.66
N ARG A 411 -25.80 26.29 12.93
CA ARG A 411 -27.00 27.07 12.60
C ARG A 411 -27.80 27.39 13.85
N ARG A 412 -28.00 26.46 14.77
CA ARG A 412 -28.66 26.71 16.06
C ARG A 412 -27.95 27.78 16.88
N VAL A 413 -26.61 27.77 16.95
CA VAL A 413 -25.81 28.78 17.63
C VAL A 413 -25.88 30.11 16.89
N ALA A 414 -25.80 30.12 15.56
CA ALA A 414 -25.76 31.36 14.77
C ALA A 414 -27.14 32.05 14.66
N LEU A 415 -28.25 31.32 14.77
CA LEU A 415 -29.62 31.85 14.62
C LEU A 415 -30.31 32.06 15.99
N GLY A 416 -29.90 31.28 17.03
CA GLY A 416 -30.53 31.35 18.35
C GLY A 416 -30.44 32.70 19.01
N ASP A 417 -29.26 33.29 19.06
CA ASP A 417 -29.01 34.56 19.74
C ASP A 417 -29.55 35.80 18.99
N GLY A 418 -29.70 35.69 17.65
CA GLY A 418 -30.22 36.80 16.83
C GLY A 418 -31.75 36.89 16.87
N GLU A 419 -32.46 35.82 17.01
CA GLU A 419 -33.92 35.79 17.11
C GLU A 419 -34.42 36.19 18.52
N GLU A 420 -33.64 35.92 19.59
CA GLU A 420 -33.98 36.34 20.96
C GLU A 420 -33.80 37.85 21.16
N VAL A 421 -32.88 38.49 20.44
CA VAL A 421 -32.64 39.92 20.50
C VAL A 421 -33.69 40.73 19.73
N LEU A 422 -34.40 40.10 18.80
CA LEU A 422 -35.44 40.73 17.97
C LEU A 422 -36.86 40.50 18.50
N ARG A 423 -37.02 39.82 19.62
CA ARG A 423 -38.26 39.66 20.39
C ARG A 423 -38.24 40.58 21.61
#